data_545521ac54cef3ac0a49ef63070b21d1
#
_entry.id   545521ac54cef3ac0a49ef63070b21d1
#
_cell.length_a   1.000
_cell.length_b   1.000
_cell.length_c   1.000
_cell.angle_alpha   90.00
_cell.angle_beta   90.00
_cell.angle_gamma   90.00
#
_symmetry.space_group_name_H-M   'P 1'
#
loop_
_entity.id
_entity.type
_entity.pdbx_description
1 polymer ?
#
loop_
_entity_poly.entity_id
_entity_poly.type
_entity_poly.pdbx_seq_one_letter_code
_entity_poly.pdbx_strand_id
1 'polypeptide(L)'
;MIHVVLDTNVLVSALWSKDGNPAKIAHLIPDRIIIPCYSNAILDEYNVVLSRSKFNFTQGQVTALLDNIRKYGKLFNARQSTVPFTDESDRVFYDVARESRSILITGNVKHFPAEAFIMTPAEFLTKQLLQ
;
A
#
# COMPACT_ATOMS: atom_id res chain seq x y z
N MET A 1 -12.26 -11.98 -0.37
CA MET A 1 -11.14 -11.16 0.15
C MET A 1 -10.54 -10.35 -1.00
N ILE A 2 -10.22 -9.11 -0.74
CA ILE A 2 -9.76 -8.19 -1.77
C ILE A 2 -8.25 -8.05 -1.68
N HIS A 3 -7.54 -8.35 -2.77
CA HIS A 3 -6.09 -8.16 -2.84
C HIS A 3 -5.77 -6.70 -3.14
N VAL A 4 -4.89 -6.10 -2.36
CA VAL A 4 -4.50 -4.71 -2.52
C VAL A 4 -2.98 -4.57 -2.45
N VAL A 5 -2.46 -3.54 -3.11
CA VAL A 5 -1.10 -3.05 -2.90
C VAL A 5 -1.22 -1.66 -2.33
N LEU A 6 -0.56 -1.41 -1.21
CA LEU A 6 -0.62 -0.12 -0.53
C LEU A 6 0.63 0.67 -0.85
N ASP A 7 0.46 1.83 -1.50
CA ASP A 7 1.57 2.77 -1.70
C ASP A 7 2.03 3.28 -0.34
N THR A 8 3.32 3.57 -0.19
CA THR A 8 3.90 3.97 1.09
C THR A 8 3.21 5.18 1.70
N ASN A 9 2.76 6.15 0.88
CA ASN A 9 2.08 7.33 1.39
C ASN A 9 0.77 6.97 2.13
N VAL A 10 0.12 5.88 1.76
CA VAL A 10 -1.08 5.41 2.47
C VAL A 10 -0.72 4.95 3.87
N LEU A 11 0.41 4.26 4.03
CA LEU A 11 0.88 3.81 5.35
C LEU A 11 1.30 4.99 6.22
N VAL A 12 1.99 5.98 5.66
CA VAL A 12 2.36 7.20 6.37
C VAL A 12 1.10 7.89 6.90
N SER A 13 0.10 8.06 6.03
CA SER A 13 -1.15 8.71 6.42
C SER A 13 -1.93 7.90 7.46
N ALA A 14 -1.89 6.58 7.37
CA ALA A 14 -2.56 5.70 8.34
C ALA A 14 -1.98 5.87 9.76
N LEU A 15 -0.66 5.99 9.87
CA LEU A 15 -0.01 6.20 11.16
C LEU A 15 -0.13 7.64 11.63
N TRP A 16 -0.26 8.59 10.71
CA TRP A 16 -0.36 10.01 11.03
C TRP A 16 -1.73 10.38 11.57
N SER A 17 -2.80 9.83 10.98
CA SER A 17 -4.17 10.17 11.35
C SER A 17 -4.99 8.90 11.56
N LYS A 18 -5.24 8.54 12.82
CA LYS A 18 -5.93 7.31 13.18
C LYS A 18 -7.40 7.25 12.73
N ASP A 19 -8.01 8.39 12.42
CA ASP A 19 -9.41 8.46 12.03
C ASP A 19 -9.62 8.66 10.51
N GLY A 20 -8.52 8.77 9.75
CA GLY A 20 -8.58 8.98 8.32
C GLY A 20 -8.88 7.71 7.52
N ASN A 21 -9.17 7.88 6.25
CA ASN A 21 -9.43 6.74 5.35
C ASN A 21 -8.26 5.76 5.25
N PRO A 22 -6.99 6.20 5.17
CA PRO A 22 -5.88 5.26 5.18
C PRO A 22 -5.83 4.38 6.43
N ALA A 23 -6.11 4.93 7.61
CA ALA A 23 -6.14 4.17 8.85
C ALA A 23 -7.27 3.14 8.84
N LYS A 24 -8.44 3.50 8.30
CA LYS A 24 -9.56 2.56 8.15
C LYS A 24 -9.17 1.37 7.28
N ILE A 25 -8.43 1.62 6.20
CA ILE A 25 -7.93 0.56 5.33
C ILE A 25 -6.94 -0.33 6.08
N ALA A 26 -6.01 0.26 6.83
CA ALA A 26 -5.03 -0.51 7.59
C ALA A 26 -5.71 -1.45 8.60
N HIS A 27 -6.81 -1.02 9.23
CA HIS A 27 -7.56 -1.85 10.15
C HIS A 27 -8.22 -3.05 9.49
N LEU A 28 -8.44 -3.02 8.18
CA LEU A 28 -9.02 -4.14 7.44
C LEU A 28 -8.04 -5.30 7.26
N ILE A 29 -6.75 -5.07 7.48
CA ILE A 29 -5.73 -6.12 7.31
C ILE A 29 -5.90 -7.23 8.33
N PRO A 30 -5.84 -6.97 9.66
CA PRO A 30 -6.02 -8.05 10.63
C PRO A 30 -7.42 -8.65 10.61
N ASP A 31 -8.41 -7.91 10.14
CA ASP A 31 -9.77 -8.42 9.97
C ASP A 31 -9.92 -9.35 8.75
N ARG A 32 -8.86 -9.48 7.95
CA ARG A 32 -8.80 -10.34 6.75
C ARG A 32 -9.83 -9.95 5.68
N ILE A 33 -10.25 -8.69 5.68
CA ILE A 33 -11.12 -8.17 4.63
C ILE A 33 -10.30 -7.86 3.39
N ILE A 34 -9.07 -7.37 3.59
CA ILE A 34 -8.12 -7.15 2.50
C ILE A 34 -6.86 -7.98 2.72
N ILE A 35 -6.22 -8.37 1.61
CA ILE A 35 -4.93 -9.06 1.63
C ILE A 35 -3.90 -8.13 1.00
N PRO A 36 -2.98 -7.56 1.80
CA PRO A 36 -1.94 -6.71 1.24
C PRO A 36 -0.91 -7.56 0.50
N CYS A 37 -0.67 -7.22 -0.76
CA CYS A 37 0.33 -7.88 -1.59
C CYS A 37 1.57 -6.99 -1.64
N TYR A 38 2.75 -7.60 -1.56
CA TYR A 38 3.99 -6.87 -1.46
C TYR A 38 5.14 -7.69 -2.04
N SER A 39 6.25 -7.02 -2.30
CA SER A 39 7.53 -7.64 -2.63
C SER A 39 8.54 -7.29 -1.55
N ASN A 40 9.72 -7.91 -1.60
CA ASN A 40 10.79 -7.53 -0.68
C ASN A 40 11.18 -6.06 -0.87
N ALA A 41 11.21 -5.59 -2.13
CA ALA A 41 11.51 -4.19 -2.42
C ALA A 41 10.47 -3.24 -1.80
N ILE A 42 9.18 -3.61 -1.84
CA ILE A 42 8.13 -2.82 -1.22
C ILE A 42 8.29 -2.78 0.30
N LEU A 43 8.60 -3.91 0.94
CA LEU A 43 8.83 -3.93 2.39
C LEU A 43 10.01 -3.04 2.78
N ASP A 44 11.09 -3.09 1.99
CA ASP A 44 12.26 -2.23 2.22
C ASP A 44 11.88 -0.76 2.12
N GLU A 45 11.12 -0.41 1.11
CA GLU A 45 10.62 0.96 0.93
C GLU A 45 9.77 1.40 2.13
N TYR A 46 8.84 0.56 2.58
CA TYR A 46 8.04 0.85 3.76
C TYR A 46 8.92 1.13 4.97
N ASN A 47 9.88 0.25 5.22
CA ASN A 47 10.74 0.37 6.40
C ASN A 47 11.59 1.64 6.36
N VAL A 48 12.18 1.94 5.21
CA VAL A 48 13.01 3.14 5.04
C VAL A 48 12.19 4.41 5.25
N VAL A 49 11.04 4.51 4.59
CA VAL A 49 10.22 5.73 4.65
C VAL A 49 9.59 5.92 6.02
N LEU A 50 9.00 4.87 6.59
CA LEU A 50 8.32 4.97 7.89
C LEU A 50 9.30 5.23 9.04
N SER A 51 10.57 4.92 8.85
CA SER A 51 11.62 5.16 9.86
C SER A 51 12.25 6.55 9.77
N ARG A 52 11.81 7.39 8.82
CA ARG A 52 12.35 8.76 8.70
C ARG A 52 12.01 9.59 9.92
N SER A 53 13.02 10.29 10.46
CA SER A 53 12.87 11.08 11.69
C SER A 53 11.80 12.17 11.57
N LYS A 54 11.56 12.69 10.36
CA LYS A 54 10.57 13.75 10.16
C LYS A 54 9.14 13.32 10.49
N PHE A 55 8.84 12.02 10.44
CA PHE A 55 7.50 11.52 10.77
C PHE A 55 7.33 11.24 12.26
N ASN A 56 8.44 11.02 12.96
CA ASN A 56 8.44 10.77 14.41
C ASN A 56 7.54 9.61 14.84
N PHE A 57 7.39 8.60 14.00
CA PHE A 57 6.68 7.38 14.38
C PHE A 57 7.55 6.55 15.32
N THR A 58 6.93 5.90 16.30
CA THR A 58 7.67 5.02 17.20
C THR A 58 8.03 3.72 16.47
N GLN A 59 9.12 3.08 16.91
CA GLN A 59 9.52 1.79 16.38
C GLN A 59 8.38 0.77 16.52
N GLY A 60 7.66 0.83 17.65
CA GLY A 60 6.53 -0.07 17.88
C GLY A 60 5.39 0.11 16.89
N GLN A 61 5.06 1.35 16.52
CA GLN A 61 4.03 1.63 15.52
C GLN A 61 4.41 1.06 14.16
N VAL A 62 5.66 1.30 13.74
CA VAL A 62 6.14 0.81 12.44
C VAL A 62 6.18 -0.71 12.41
N THR A 63 6.75 -1.32 13.44
CA THR A 63 6.86 -2.78 13.52
C THR A 63 5.48 -3.45 13.52
N ALA A 64 4.54 -2.92 14.28
CA ALA A 64 3.19 -3.50 14.34
C ALA A 64 2.50 -3.48 12.97
N LEU A 65 2.62 -2.37 12.24
CA LEU A 65 2.02 -2.25 10.92
C LEU A 65 2.67 -3.21 9.92
N LEU A 66 4.00 -3.25 9.87
CA LEU A 66 4.71 -4.13 8.94
C LEU A 66 4.51 -5.60 9.28
N ASP A 67 4.43 -5.95 10.55
CA ASP A 67 4.14 -7.33 10.96
C ASP A 67 2.75 -7.77 10.52
N ASN A 68 1.75 -6.89 10.60
CA ASN A 68 0.42 -7.18 10.08
C ASN A 68 0.44 -7.42 8.58
N ILE A 69 1.19 -6.61 7.83
CA ILE A 69 1.31 -6.78 6.39
C ILE A 69 1.95 -8.12 6.06
N ARG A 70 3.03 -8.50 6.76
CA ARG A 70 3.67 -9.81 6.55
C ARG A 70 2.77 -10.97 6.94
N LYS A 71 2.10 -10.86 8.08
CA LYS A 71 1.31 -11.96 8.63
C LYS A 71 0.07 -12.27 7.79
N TYR A 72 -0.63 -11.22 7.34
CA TYR A 72 -1.90 -11.37 6.64
C TYR A 72 -1.80 -11.18 5.15
N GLY A 73 -0.64 -10.76 4.65
CA GLY A 73 -0.43 -10.46 3.24
C GLY A 73 0.22 -11.60 2.46
N LYS A 74 0.54 -11.30 1.21
CA LYS A 74 1.19 -12.24 0.28
C LYS A 74 2.41 -11.61 -0.35
N LEU A 75 3.50 -12.36 -0.37
CA LEU A 75 4.75 -11.98 -1.04
C LEU A 75 4.67 -12.32 -2.53
N PHE A 76 4.98 -11.35 -3.37
CA PHE A 76 5.08 -11.53 -4.81
C PHE A 76 6.45 -11.13 -5.32
N ASN A 77 6.90 -11.82 -6.36
CA ASN A 77 8.18 -11.53 -7.00
C ASN A 77 7.87 -11.10 -8.44
N ALA A 78 7.42 -9.85 -8.58
CA ALA A 78 6.92 -9.34 -9.85
C ALA A 78 8.06 -9.03 -10.83
N ARG A 79 7.80 -9.22 -12.13
CA ARG A 79 8.71 -8.79 -13.18
C ARG A 79 8.68 -7.28 -13.31
N GLN A 80 9.86 -6.71 -13.57
CA GLN A 80 9.97 -5.29 -13.82
C GLN A 80 9.35 -4.93 -15.17
N SER A 81 8.37 -4.03 -15.15
CA SER A 81 7.74 -3.53 -16.37
C SER A 81 8.63 -2.50 -17.07
N THR A 82 8.30 -2.22 -18.34
CA THR A 82 8.98 -1.17 -19.11
C THR A 82 8.14 0.10 -19.20
N VAL A 83 7.04 0.19 -18.47
CA VAL A 83 6.17 1.36 -18.43
C VAL A 83 6.97 2.56 -17.91
N PRO A 84 6.91 3.73 -18.57
CA PRO A 84 7.64 4.91 -18.09
C PRO A 84 7.09 5.42 -16.75
N PHE A 85 8.00 5.79 -15.84
CA PHE A 85 7.66 6.41 -14.56
C PHE A 85 8.51 7.67 -14.37
N THR A 86 7.88 8.73 -13.88
CA THR A 86 8.60 9.94 -13.48
C THR A 86 9.48 9.66 -12.26
N ASP A 87 8.94 8.90 -11.30
CA ASP A 87 9.68 8.46 -10.12
C ASP A 87 9.78 6.93 -10.17
N GLU A 88 11.00 6.42 -10.33
CA GLU A 88 11.25 4.98 -10.41
C GLU A 88 10.84 4.23 -9.15
N SER A 89 10.81 4.90 -8.00
CA SER A 89 10.39 4.26 -6.75
C SER A 89 8.93 3.80 -6.79
N ASP A 90 8.10 4.36 -7.67
CA ASP A 90 6.69 3.98 -7.81
C ASP A 90 6.52 2.67 -8.58
N ARG A 91 7.49 2.29 -9.40
CA ARG A 91 7.40 1.13 -10.29
C ARG A 91 7.12 -0.17 -9.54
N VAL A 92 7.76 -0.38 -8.40
CA VAL A 92 7.61 -1.64 -7.66
C VAL A 92 6.15 -1.86 -7.21
N PHE A 93 5.44 -0.81 -6.85
CA PHE A 93 4.03 -0.90 -6.46
C PHE A 93 3.15 -1.27 -7.64
N TYR A 94 3.38 -0.61 -8.76
CA TYR A 94 2.65 -0.86 -10.00
C TYR A 94 2.86 -2.30 -10.48
N ASP A 95 4.10 -2.75 -10.49
CA ASP A 95 4.45 -4.08 -11.00
C ASP A 95 3.83 -5.19 -10.14
N VAL A 96 3.89 -5.05 -8.81
CA VAL A 96 3.26 -6.03 -7.91
C VAL A 96 1.75 -6.01 -8.08
N ALA A 97 1.13 -4.83 -8.19
CA ALA A 97 -0.32 -4.74 -8.37
C ALA A 97 -0.77 -5.43 -9.65
N ARG A 98 -0.03 -5.27 -10.74
CA ARG A 98 -0.33 -5.92 -12.01
C ARG A 98 -0.20 -7.44 -11.92
N GLU A 99 0.93 -7.91 -11.40
CA GLU A 99 1.21 -9.36 -11.32
C GLU A 99 0.23 -10.06 -10.37
N SER A 100 -0.09 -9.44 -9.26
CA SER A 100 -0.98 -10.02 -8.26
C SER A 100 -2.46 -9.80 -8.56
N ARG A 101 -2.78 -9.02 -9.60
CA ARG A 101 -4.14 -8.60 -9.95
C ARG A 101 -4.82 -7.93 -8.76
N SER A 102 -4.09 -7.05 -8.10
CA SER A 102 -4.54 -6.32 -6.94
C SER A 102 -5.00 -4.91 -7.30
N ILE A 103 -5.77 -4.32 -6.40
CA ILE A 103 -6.06 -2.89 -6.46
C ILE A 103 -4.86 -2.15 -5.86
N LEU A 104 -4.32 -1.18 -6.58
CA LEU A 104 -3.28 -0.31 -6.06
C LEU A 104 -3.92 0.91 -5.41
N ILE A 105 -3.73 1.06 -4.11
CA ILE A 105 -4.29 2.17 -3.34
C ILE A 105 -3.19 3.19 -3.08
N THR A 106 -3.40 4.41 -3.55
CA THR A 106 -2.41 5.49 -3.45
C THR A 106 -3.07 6.83 -3.23
N GLY A 107 -2.40 7.71 -2.50
CA GLY A 107 -2.81 9.11 -2.39
C GLY A 107 -2.44 9.95 -3.61
N ASN A 108 -1.62 9.41 -4.53
CA ASN A 108 -1.10 10.14 -5.69
C ASN A 108 -1.36 9.37 -7.00
N VAL A 109 -2.63 9.21 -7.35
CA VAL A 109 -3.03 8.45 -8.55
C VAL A 109 -2.33 8.97 -9.82
N LYS A 110 -2.09 10.28 -9.88
CA LYS A 110 -1.45 10.91 -11.06
C LYS A 110 -0.01 10.49 -11.27
N HIS A 111 0.66 9.94 -10.27
CA HIS A 111 2.04 9.45 -10.39
C HIS A 111 2.12 8.11 -11.10
N PHE A 112 0.99 7.49 -11.37
CA PHE A 112 0.91 6.16 -11.98
C PHE A 112 0.25 6.23 -13.35
N PRO A 113 0.46 5.22 -14.21
CA PRO A 113 -0.32 5.11 -15.45
C PRO A 113 -1.82 5.08 -15.16
N ALA A 114 -2.62 5.57 -16.10
CA ALA A 114 -4.08 5.58 -15.97
C ALA A 114 -4.60 4.15 -16.09
N GLU A 115 -4.97 3.55 -14.95
CA GLU A 115 -5.44 2.17 -14.87
C GLU A 115 -6.66 2.10 -13.96
N ALA A 116 -7.64 1.28 -14.33
CA ALA A 116 -8.87 1.14 -13.54
C ALA A 116 -8.61 0.54 -12.15
N PHE A 117 -7.51 -0.22 -11.99
CA PHE A 117 -7.19 -0.85 -10.70
C PHE A 117 -6.43 0.09 -9.74
N ILE A 118 -6.17 1.34 -10.13
CA ILE A 118 -5.46 2.30 -9.28
C ILE A 118 -6.47 3.33 -8.76
N MET A 119 -6.53 3.49 -7.44
CA MET A 119 -7.52 4.38 -6.82
C MET A 119 -7.04 4.94 -5.49
N THR A 120 -7.71 5.98 -5.02
CA THR A 120 -7.43 6.60 -3.73
C THR A 120 -8.02 5.78 -2.60
N PRO A 121 -7.56 6.00 -1.34
CA PRO A 121 -8.21 5.38 -0.17
C PRO A 121 -9.71 5.62 -0.11
N ALA A 122 -10.15 6.85 -0.35
CA ALA A 122 -11.58 7.19 -0.33
C ALA A 122 -12.37 6.41 -1.39
N GLU A 123 -11.83 6.33 -2.60
CA GLU A 123 -12.46 5.57 -3.68
C GLU A 123 -12.54 4.09 -3.36
N PHE A 124 -11.47 3.54 -2.76
CA PHE A 124 -11.46 2.13 -2.38
C PHE A 124 -12.58 1.82 -1.38
N LEU A 125 -12.68 2.64 -0.33
CA LEU A 125 -13.70 2.42 0.70
C LEU A 125 -15.12 2.56 0.14
N THR A 126 -15.34 3.51 -0.76
CA THR A 126 -16.65 3.77 -1.33
C THR A 126 -17.04 2.74 -2.40
N LYS A 127 -16.12 2.45 -3.34
CA LYS A 127 -16.46 1.64 -4.51
C LYS A 127 -16.34 0.14 -4.28
N GLN A 128 -15.40 -0.27 -3.43
CA GLN A 128 -15.08 -1.69 -3.27
C GLN A 128 -15.74 -2.32 -2.06
N LEU A 129 -15.90 -1.59 -0.96
CA LEU A 129 -16.41 -2.16 0.28
C LEU A 129 -17.91 -1.94 0.49
N LEU A 130 -18.50 -0.91 -0.12
CA LEU A 130 -19.92 -0.60 0.06
C LEU A 130 -20.83 -1.21 -1.03
N GLN A 131 -20.24 -2.01 -1.90
CA GLN A 131 -21.02 -2.72 -2.93
C GLN A 131 -21.50 -4.07 -2.45
#